data_cbf669e791fd08b04b3b59af4e131bcd
#
_entry.id   cbf669e791fd08b04b3b59af4e131bcd
#
_cell.length_a   1.000
_cell.length_b   1.000
_cell.length_c   1.000
_cell.angle_alpha   90.00
_cell.angle_beta   90.00
_cell.angle_gamma   90.00
#
_symmetry.space_group_name_H-M   'P 1'
#
loop_
_entity.id
_entity.type
_entity.pdbx_description
1 polymer ?
#
loop_
_entity_poly.entity_id
_entity_poly.type
_entity_poly.pdbx_seq_one_letter_code
_entity_poly.pdbx_strand_id
1 'polypeptide(L)'
;SAASDVYKRQTVDGPGIRFILFMQGCLMRCKYCHNRDTWDLDGGREISVEELMKEVVSYRHFMNATGGGVTASGGEAILQAEFVRDWFRACKAEGINTCLDTNGFVRHYDHIIDELIDVTDLVLLDLKELNDQVHQNLIGVPNKRTLEFAKYLQKRNQRTWIRYVVVPGYTDNDHDVHLLGQFIEGMTNIEKVELLPYHRLGAHKWKTLGFEYELADVLPPTKESLEHIKTILEGYGHTVKY
;
A
#
# COMPACT_ATOMS: atom_id res chain seq x y z
N SER A 1 20.47 -2.25 1.04
CA SER A 1 19.38 -2.49 0.09
C SER A 1 18.95 -3.94 0.14
N ALA A 2 17.71 -4.21 0.46
CA ALA A 2 17.17 -5.56 0.47
C ALA A 2 15.80 -5.59 -0.22
N ALA A 3 15.63 -6.46 -1.18
CA ALA A 3 14.36 -6.72 -1.82
C ALA A 3 14.05 -8.22 -1.72
N SER A 4 12.80 -8.58 -1.41
CA SER A 4 12.45 -9.98 -1.22
C SER A 4 12.16 -10.72 -2.52
N ASP A 5 11.39 -10.10 -3.42
CA ASP A 5 11.00 -10.69 -4.70
C ASP A 5 10.66 -9.63 -5.75
N VAL A 6 10.86 -9.97 -7.02
CA VAL A 6 10.48 -9.14 -8.16
C VAL A 6 9.32 -9.81 -8.88
N TYR A 7 8.13 -9.23 -8.78
CA TYR A 7 6.96 -9.68 -9.55
C TYR A 7 6.78 -8.80 -10.78
N LYS A 8 6.76 -9.44 -11.94
CA LYS A 8 6.66 -8.79 -13.25
C LYS A 8 5.20 -8.82 -13.73
N ARG A 9 4.67 -7.65 -14.17
CA ARG A 9 3.38 -7.51 -14.84
C ARG A 9 2.15 -7.73 -13.93
N GLN A 10 1.94 -6.84 -12.97
CA GLN A 10 0.67 -6.76 -12.26
C GLN A 10 -0.08 -5.47 -12.62
N THR A 11 -1.41 -5.53 -12.58
CA THR A 11 -2.31 -4.40 -12.87
C THR A 11 -3.04 -3.90 -11.62
N VAL A 12 -2.69 -4.42 -10.45
CA VAL A 12 -3.43 -4.17 -9.19
C VAL A 12 -2.76 -3.13 -8.27
N ASP A 13 -1.46 -2.83 -8.45
CA ASP A 13 -0.73 -1.93 -7.56
C ASP A 13 -0.40 -0.61 -8.26
N GLY A 14 -1.45 0.09 -8.72
CA GLY A 14 -1.40 1.37 -9.39
C GLY A 14 -1.89 1.33 -10.84
N PRO A 15 -1.82 2.46 -11.56
CA PRO A 15 -2.33 2.57 -12.93
C PRO A 15 -1.44 1.83 -13.93
N GLY A 16 -2.07 1.23 -14.95
CA GLY A 16 -1.39 0.57 -16.06
C GLY A 16 -0.64 -0.72 -15.68
N ILE A 17 0.25 -1.16 -16.55
CA ILE A 17 1.14 -2.30 -16.28
C ILE A 17 2.34 -1.80 -15.47
N ARG A 18 2.63 -2.46 -14.36
CA ARG A 18 3.68 -2.03 -13.45
C ARG A 18 4.72 -3.13 -13.20
N PHE A 19 5.95 -2.69 -13.06
CA PHE A 19 7.03 -3.49 -12.49
C PHE A 19 7.01 -3.28 -10.97
N ILE A 20 6.76 -4.34 -10.21
CA ILE A 20 6.60 -4.23 -8.76
C ILE A 20 7.82 -4.84 -8.08
N LEU A 21 8.42 -4.07 -7.18
CA LEU A 21 9.46 -4.53 -6.27
C LEU A 21 8.86 -4.70 -4.88
N PHE A 22 8.88 -5.93 -4.37
CA PHE A 22 8.47 -6.25 -3.00
C PHE A 22 9.66 -6.08 -2.05
N MET A 23 9.55 -5.07 -1.19
CA MET A 23 10.57 -4.77 -0.19
C MET A 23 10.44 -5.71 1.01
N GLN A 24 11.57 -6.04 1.61
CA GLN A 24 11.64 -6.83 2.82
C GLN A 24 11.55 -5.95 4.07
N GLY A 25 10.86 -6.43 5.09
CA GLY A 25 10.66 -5.77 6.37
C GLY A 25 9.29 -5.09 6.48
N CYS A 26 8.58 -5.35 7.58
CA CYS A 26 7.36 -4.65 7.96
C CYS A 26 7.22 -4.63 9.48
N LEU A 27 6.77 -3.51 10.04
CA LEU A 27 6.54 -3.36 11.48
C LEU A 27 5.09 -3.63 11.89
N MET A 28 4.17 -3.66 10.93
CA MET A 28 2.80 -4.08 11.16
C MET A 28 2.68 -5.61 11.21
N ARG A 29 1.62 -6.10 11.84
CA ARG A 29 1.32 -7.53 12.03
C ARG A 29 -0.13 -7.82 11.63
N CYS A 30 -0.49 -7.37 10.40
CA CYS A 30 -1.85 -7.50 9.89
C CYS A 30 -2.28 -8.97 9.84
N LYS A 31 -3.37 -9.33 10.51
CA LYS A 31 -3.92 -10.71 10.55
C LYS A 31 -4.27 -11.25 9.17
N TYR A 32 -4.56 -10.37 8.20
CA TYR A 32 -4.87 -10.73 6.81
C TYR A 32 -3.69 -10.58 5.83
N CYS A 33 -2.46 -10.43 6.32
CA CYS A 33 -1.31 -10.15 5.45
C CYS A 33 -1.10 -11.23 4.39
N HIS A 34 -1.05 -10.84 3.12
CA HIS A 34 -0.72 -11.73 2.01
C HIS A 34 0.78 -11.94 1.82
N ASN A 35 1.58 -11.04 2.37
CA ASN A 35 3.04 -11.04 2.26
C ASN A 35 3.69 -11.32 3.63
N ARG A 36 3.20 -12.37 4.35
CA ARG A 36 3.75 -12.76 5.66
C ARG A 36 5.25 -13.05 5.62
N ASP A 37 5.74 -13.50 4.49
CA ASP A 37 7.13 -13.77 4.18
C ASP A 37 8.01 -12.50 4.15
N THR A 38 7.42 -11.32 4.04
CA THR A 38 8.16 -10.04 4.02
C THR A 38 8.24 -9.34 5.39
N TRP A 39 7.79 -9.96 6.48
CA TRP A 39 7.79 -9.27 7.78
C TRP A 39 9.17 -9.13 8.40
N ASP A 40 10.05 -10.12 8.19
CA ASP A 40 11.37 -10.13 8.81
C ASP A 40 12.25 -9.03 8.21
N LEU A 41 12.97 -8.31 9.07
CA LEU A 41 13.81 -7.19 8.65
C LEU A 41 15.11 -7.66 7.97
N ASP A 42 15.59 -8.85 8.32
CA ASP A 42 16.88 -9.43 7.88
C ASP A 42 16.70 -10.46 6.76
N GLY A 43 15.50 -10.58 6.18
CA GLY A 43 15.21 -11.53 5.10
C GLY A 43 15.44 -10.96 3.71
N GLY A 44 15.18 -11.80 2.69
CA GLY A 44 15.19 -11.39 1.30
C GLY A 44 16.58 -11.43 0.65
N ARG A 45 16.67 -10.83 -0.54
CA ARG A 45 17.89 -10.71 -1.34
C ARG A 45 18.30 -9.25 -1.46
N GLU A 46 19.56 -8.94 -1.27
CA GLU A 46 20.08 -7.61 -1.57
C GLU A 46 20.15 -7.37 -3.08
N ILE A 47 19.80 -6.16 -3.51
CA ILE A 47 19.91 -5.71 -4.88
C ILE A 47 20.32 -4.23 -4.91
N SER A 48 21.22 -3.87 -5.80
CA SER A 48 21.57 -2.48 -6.05
C SER A 48 20.57 -1.80 -7.00
N VAL A 49 20.50 -0.46 -6.94
CA VAL A 49 19.67 0.33 -7.89
C VAL A 49 20.12 0.07 -9.33
N GLU A 50 21.44 -0.03 -9.57
CA GLU A 50 21.98 -0.29 -10.91
C GLU A 50 21.54 -1.63 -11.47
N GLU A 51 21.61 -2.71 -10.66
CA GLU A 51 21.14 -4.04 -11.08
C GLU A 51 19.64 -4.05 -11.35
N LEU A 52 18.85 -3.42 -10.46
CA LEU A 52 17.41 -3.34 -10.61
C LEU A 52 17.01 -2.58 -11.88
N MET A 53 17.69 -1.47 -12.19
CA MET A 53 17.39 -0.67 -13.37
C MET A 53 17.69 -1.40 -14.68
N LYS A 54 18.67 -2.29 -14.74
CA LYS A 54 18.92 -3.14 -15.94
C LYS A 54 17.67 -3.95 -16.30
N GLU A 55 16.96 -4.43 -15.31
CA GLU A 55 15.72 -5.17 -15.51
C GLU A 55 14.55 -4.23 -15.82
N VAL A 56 14.34 -3.19 -15.02
CA VAL A 56 13.23 -2.22 -15.15
C VAL A 56 13.17 -1.61 -16.55
N VAL A 57 14.31 -1.15 -17.09
CA VAL A 57 14.37 -0.49 -18.41
C VAL A 57 13.92 -1.44 -19.52
N SER A 58 14.12 -2.75 -19.40
CA SER A 58 13.66 -3.72 -20.39
C SER A 58 12.14 -3.77 -20.55
N TYR A 59 11.39 -3.32 -19.53
CA TYR A 59 9.91 -3.26 -19.53
C TYR A 59 9.36 -1.86 -19.83
N ARG A 60 10.21 -0.84 -20.02
CA ARG A 60 9.80 0.56 -20.18
C ARG A 60 8.72 0.76 -21.25
N HIS A 61 8.84 0.12 -22.41
CA HIS A 61 7.86 0.26 -23.48
C HIS A 61 6.47 -0.24 -23.08
N PHE A 62 6.38 -1.35 -22.36
CA PHE A 62 5.10 -1.90 -21.89
C PHE A 62 4.48 -1.00 -20.82
N MET A 63 5.28 -0.49 -19.91
CA MET A 63 4.83 0.43 -18.87
C MET A 63 4.30 1.73 -19.49
N ASN A 64 5.07 2.38 -20.35
CA ASN A 64 4.70 3.65 -20.96
C ASN A 64 3.46 3.52 -21.88
N ALA A 65 3.33 2.42 -22.62
CA ALA A 65 2.18 2.19 -23.51
C ALA A 65 0.84 2.09 -22.76
N THR A 66 0.86 1.78 -21.47
CA THR A 66 -0.34 1.61 -20.64
C THR A 66 -0.52 2.72 -19.59
N GLY A 67 0.35 3.72 -19.56
CA GLY A 67 0.40 4.71 -18.48
C GLY A 67 0.83 4.11 -17.13
N GLY A 68 1.55 2.98 -17.17
CA GLY A 68 2.09 2.29 -16.01
C GLY A 68 3.46 2.82 -15.57
N GLY A 69 4.23 2.01 -14.85
CA GLY A 69 5.54 2.39 -14.35
C GLY A 69 6.08 1.39 -13.34
N VAL A 70 6.79 1.87 -12.33
CA VAL A 70 7.26 1.02 -11.23
C VAL A 70 6.45 1.23 -9.96
N THR A 71 6.37 0.20 -9.10
CA THR A 71 5.80 0.29 -7.75
C THR A 71 6.77 -0.31 -6.74
N ALA A 72 7.10 0.45 -5.71
CA ALA A 72 7.71 -0.08 -4.49
C ALA A 72 6.60 -0.52 -3.53
N SER A 73 6.55 -1.79 -3.18
CA SER A 73 5.53 -2.44 -2.34
C SER A 73 6.19 -3.46 -1.40
N GLY A 74 5.49 -4.50 -0.97
CA GLY A 74 6.04 -5.66 -0.26
C GLY A 74 5.67 -5.75 1.20
N GLY A 75 6.65 -5.64 2.09
CA GLY A 75 6.45 -5.42 3.51
C GLY A 75 6.04 -3.96 3.76
N GLU A 76 7.02 -3.08 3.99
CA GLU A 76 6.82 -1.64 4.05
C GLU A 76 7.98 -0.92 3.36
N ALA A 77 7.69 -0.34 2.20
CA ALA A 77 8.71 0.28 1.35
C ALA A 77 9.42 1.46 2.02
N ILE A 78 8.72 2.23 2.88
CA ILE A 78 9.29 3.38 3.59
C ILE A 78 10.38 2.98 4.60
N LEU A 79 10.42 1.75 5.08
CA LEU A 79 11.52 1.30 5.94
C LEU A 79 12.88 1.36 5.24
N GLN A 80 12.89 1.34 3.90
CA GLN A 80 14.07 1.46 3.06
C GLN A 80 13.99 2.72 2.17
N ALA A 81 13.54 3.83 2.74
CA ALA A 81 13.23 5.07 2.02
C ALA A 81 14.40 5.60 1.17
N GLU A 82 15.65 5.50 1.64
CA GLU A 82 16.83 5.92 0.87
C GLU A 82 16.98 5.12 -0.43
N PHE A 83 16.86 3.79 -0.35
CA PHE A 83 16.92 2.93 -1.53
C PHE A 83 15.79 3.22 -2.51
N VAL A 84 14.55 3.32 -2.01
CA VAL A 84 13.37 3.60 -2.85
C VAL A 84 13.48 4.97 -3.51
N ARG A 85 13.94 6.00 -2.78
CA ARG A 85 14.21 7.34 -3.32
C ARG A 85 15.21 7.28 -4.48
N ASP A 86 16.34 6.60 -4.28
CA ASP A 86 17.41 6.53 -5.29
C ASP A 86 16.96 5.72 -6.52
N TRP A 87 16.20 4.64 -6.30
CA TRP A 87 15.57 3.89 -7.38
C TRP A 87 14.55 4.74 -8.16
N PHE A 88 13.68 5.47 -7.45
CA PHE A 88 12.70 6.33 -8.10
C PHE A 88 13.35 7.49 -8.87
N ARG A 89 14.44 8.07 -8.36
CA ARG A 89 15.25 9.05 -9.11
C ARG A 89 15.77 8.46 -10.42
N ALA A 90 16.32 7.25 -10.39
CA ALA A 90 16.78 6.56 -11.59
C ALA A 90 15.63 6.28 -12.57
N CYS A 91 14.47 5.86 -12.08
CA CYS A 91 13.27 5.66 -12.90
C CYS A 91 12.79 6.97 -13.56
N LYS A 92 12.76 8.07 -12.80
CA LYS A 92 12.39 9.40 -13.33
C LYS A 92 13.35 9.87 -14.43
N ALA A 93 14.66 9.61 -14.31
CA ALA A 93 15.65 9.92 -15.33
C ALA A 93 15.38 9.17 -16.64
N GLU A 94 14.78 7.98 -16.58
CA GLU A 94 14.36 7.17 -17.74
C GLU A 94 12.91 7.46 -18.21
N GLY A 95 12.24 8.47 -17.64
CA GLY A 95 10.87 8.82 -17.97
C GLY A 95 9.83 7.77 -17.53
N ILE A 96 10.13 7.01 -16.48
CA ILE A 96 9.27 5.97 -15.92
C ILE A 96 8.51 6.54 -14.72
N ASN A 97 7.19 6.32 -14.71
CA ASN A 97 6.31 6.70 -13.59
C ASN A 97 6.59 5.88 -12.33
N THR A 98 6.54 6.54 -11.17
CA THR A 98 6.86 5.95 -9.87
C THR A 98 5.64 5.91 -8.95
N CYS A 99 5.44 4.79 -8.27
CA CYS A 99 4.34 4.58 -7.32
C CYS A 99 4.87 3.99 -6.01
N LEU A 100 4.49 4.60 -4.90
CA LEU A 100 4.82 4.12 -3.56
C LEU A 100 3.58 3.48 -2.95
N ASP A 101 3.62 2.17 -2.73
CA ASP A 101 2.60 1.43 -1.99
C ASP A 101 3.07 1.26 -0.54
N THR A 102 2.36 1.87 0.39
CA THR A 102 2.78 1.99 1.78
C THR A 102 1.62 1.96 2.76
N ASN A 103 1.87 1.42 3.95
CA ASN A 103 0.97 1.54 5.09
C ASN A 103 1.14 2.86 5.87
N GLY A 104 2.08 3.71 5.47
CA GLY A 104 2.30 5.03 6.05
C GLY A 104 2.83 5.03 7.48
N PHE A 105 3.38 3.92 7.98
CA PHE A 105 3.94 3.85 9.32
C PHE A 105 5.32 4.51 9.41
N VAL A 106 5.36 5.82 9.15
CA VAL A 106 6.59 6.63 9.20
C VAL A 106 7.01 6.88 10.64
N ARG A 107 8.29 6.63 10.94
CA ARG A 107 8.83 6.87 12.29
C ARG A 107 9.30 8.31 12.49
N HIS A 108 9.95 8.86 11.48
CA HIS A 108 10.52 10.21 11.51
C HIS A 108 10.33 10.86 10.15
N TYR A 109 9.96 12.13 10.14
CA TYR A 109 9.87 12.96 8.94
C TYR A 109 11.18 13.72 8.82
N ASP A 110 12.02 13.32 7.91
CA ASP A 110 13.31 13.92 7.60
C ASP A 110 13.43 14.22 6.11
N HIS A 111 14.58 14.75 5.71
CA HIS A 111 14.83 15.08 4.30
C HIS A 111 14.74 13.85 3.37
N ILE A 112 14.98 12.64 3.86
CA ILE A 112 14.87 11.42 3.02
C ILE A 112 13.42 11.16 2.63
N ILE A 113 12.50 11.30 3.59
CA ILE A 113 11.05 11.16 3.33
C ILE A 113 10.58 12.28 2.38
N ASP A 114 11.02 13.52 2.60
CA ASP A 114 10.71 14.63 1.70
C ASP A 114 11.17 14.36 0.26
N GLU A 115 12.43 13.95 0.09
CA GLU A 115 13.02 13.63 -1.21
C GLU A 115 12.37 12.40 -1.87
N LEU A 116 11.98 11.37 -1.10
CA LEU A 116 11.24 10.22 -1.61
C LEU A 116 9.89 10.66 -2.19
N ILE A 117 9.15 11.50 -1.46
CA ILE A 117 7.84 11.98 -1.93
C ILE A 117 8.01 12.89 -3.16
N ASP A 118 9.07 13.71 -3.24
CA ASP A 118 9.35 14.57 -4.42
C ASP A 118 9.57 13.76 -5.72
N VAL A 119 10.05 12.54 -5.61
CA VAL A 119 10.27 11.65 -6.77
C VAL A 119 9.18 10.60 -6.96
N THR A 120 8.10 10.68 -6.18
CA THR A 120 6.94 9.78 -6.24
C THR A 120 5.79 10.42 -7.00
N ASP A 121 5.32 9.81 -8.10
CA ASP A 121 4.20 10.33 -8.88
C ASP A 121 2.84 10.00 -8.26
N LEU A 122 2.74 8.87 -7.55
CA LEU A 122 1.51 8.40 -6.92
C LEU A 122 1.83 7.66 -5.63
N VAL A 123 1.06 7.90 -4.59
CA VAL A 123 1.08 7.10 -3.36
C VAL A 123 -0.19 6.24 -3.29
N LEU A 124 -0.04 4.94 -3.07
CA LEU A 124 -1.11 4.05 -2.63
C LEU A 124 -0.98 3.95 -1.11
N LEU A 125 -1.90 4.57 -0.40
CA LEU A 125 -1.87 4.61 1.07
C LEU A 125 -2.90 3.65 1.64
N ASP A 126 -2.43 2.65 2.36
CA ASP A 126 -3.27 1.74 3.12
C ASP A 126 -3.80 2.41 4.40
N LEU A 127 -5.02 2.92 4.38
CA LEU A 127 -5.75 3.26 5.59
C LEU A 127 -6.52 2.02 6.07
N LYS A 128 -5.90 1.26 6.96
CA LYS A 128 -6.38 -0.08 7.28
C LYS A 128 -7.59 -0.10 8.21
N GLU A 129 -7.68 0.87 9.12
CA GLU A 129 -8.82 1.07 10.03
C GLU A 129 -8.67 2.41 10.78
N LEU A 130 -9.76 3.15 10.95
CA LEU A 130 -9.77 4.46 11.63
C LEU A 130 -10.04 4.35 13.13
N ASN A 131 -10.78 3.34 13.55
CA ASN A 131 -10.95 3.00 14.96
C ASN A 131 -9.67 2.39 15.50
N ASP A 132 -8.95 3.12 16.35
CA ASP A 132 -7.61 2.72 16.82
C ASP A 132 -7.63 1.39 17.58
N GLN A 133 -8.70 1.08 18.31
CA GLN A 133 -8.80 -0.19 19.04
C GLN A 133 -8.95 -1.38 18.08
N VAL A 134 -9.76 -1.24 17.03
CA VAL A 134 -9.88 -2.25 15.97
C VAL A 134 -8.59 -2.35 15.19
N HIS A 135 -7.96 -1.20 14.87
CA HIS A 135 -6.66 -1.18 14.20
C HIS A 135 -5.58 -1.92 14.99
N GLN A 136 -5.46 -1.68 16.29
CA GLN A 136 -4.48 -2.39 17.12
C GLN A 136 -4.76 -3.90 17.18
N ASN A 137 -6.02 -4.31 17.25
CA ASN A 137 -6.38 -5.74 17.24
C ASN A 137 -6.07 -6.41 15.89
N LEU A 138 -6.39 -5.76 14.77
CA LEU A 138 -6.28 -6.34 13.42
C LEU A 138 -4.87 -6.19 12.82
N ILE A 139 -4.17 -5.09 13.14
CA ILE A 139 -2.92 -4.66 12.51
C ILE A 139 -1.71 -4.75 13.47
N GLY A 140 -1.96 -4.81 14.79
CA GLY A 140 -0.93 -4.98 15.81
C GLY A 140 -0.23 -3.71 16.27
N VAL A 141 -0.60 -2.53 15.73
CA VAL A 141 -0.03 -1.22 16.09
C VAL A 141 -1.11 -0.14 16.10
N PRO A 142 -0.92 1.00 16.79
CA PRO A 142 -1.83 2.15 16.67
C PRO A 142 -1.84 2.75 15.26
N ASN A 143 -2.98 3.31 14.83
CA ASN A 143 -3.15 3.93 13.51
C ASN A 143 -2.54 5.34 13.39
N LYS A 144 -2.19 5.98 14.50
CA LYS A 144 -1.75 7.38 14.59
C LYS A 144 -0.72 7.76 13.52
N ARG A 145 0.32 6.94 13.30
CA ARG A 145 1.40 7.25 12.34
C ARG A 145 0.91 7.25 10.90
N THR A 146 0.06 6.30 10.54
CA THR A 146 -0.56 6.23 9.21
C THR A 146 -1.46 7.46 8.96
N LEU A 147 -2.24 7.87 9.96
CA LEU A 147 -3.09 9.06 9.86
C LEU A 147 -2.27 10.36 9.78
N GLU A 148 -1.16 10.46 10.50
CA GLU A 148 -0.21 11.56 10.39
C GLU A 148 0.42 11.62 9.00
N PHE A 149 0.75 10.47 8.40
CA PHE A 149 1.29 10.41 7.05
C PHE A 149 0.25 10.82 5.99
N ALA A 150 -1.02 10.43 6.14
CA ALA A 150 -2.08 10.91 5.26
C ALA A 150 -2.19 12.45 5.27
N LYS A 151 -2.12 13.09 6.46
CA LYS A 151 -2.10 14.55 6.59
C LYS A 151 -0.84 15.19 6.00
N TYR A 152 0.30 14.53 6.13
CA TYR A 152 1.56 14.98 5.51
C TYR A 152 1.44 14.97 3.98
N LEU A 153 0.89 13.91 3.38
CA LEU A 153 0.64 13.83 1.93
C LEU A 153 -0.34 14.91 1.46
N GLN A 154 -1.41 15.18 2.24
CA GLN A 154 -2.35 16.27 1.97
C GLN A 154 -1.63 17.62 1.95
N LYS A 155 -0.81 17.93 2.96
CA LYS A 155 -0.05 19.20 3.05
C LYS A 155 0.89 19.39 1.85
N ARG A 156 1.44 18.29 1.30
CA ARG A 156 2.31 18.32 0.12
C ARG A 156 1.53 18.28 -1.20
N ASN A 157 0.22 18.20 -1.14
CA ASN A 157 -0.65 17.98 -2.31
C ASN A 157 -0.20 16.77 -3.15
N GLN A 158 0.29 15.70 -2.49
CA GLN A 158 0.77 14.50 -3.14
C GLN A 158 -0.40 13.66 -3.65
N ARG A 159 -0.43 13.33 -4.94
CA ARG A 159 -1.44 12.45 -5.53
C ARG A 159 -1.50 11.14 -4.77
N THR A 160 -2.68 10.78 -4.28
CA THR A 160 -2.85 9.62 -3.39
C THR A 160 -4.11 8.84 -3.77
N TRP A 161 -4.02 7.53 -3.79
CA TRP A 161 -5.16 6.62 -3.72
C TRP A 161 -5.20 6.02 -2.34
N ILE A 162 -6.36 6.03 -1.71
CA ILE A 162 -6.57 5.32 -0.45
C ILE A 162 -6.93 3.87 -0.76
N ARG A 163 -6.31 2.94 -0.05
CA ARG A 163 -6.63 1.51 -0.11
C ARG A 163 -7.21 1.08 1.23
N TYR A 164 -8.39 0.47 1.17
CA TYR A 164 -9.11 0.02 2.36
C TYR A 164 -9.52 -1.44 2.19
N VAL A 165 -8.95 -2.33 2.99
CA VAL A 165 -9.29 -3.77 2.96
C VAL A 165 -10.57 -3.99 3.75
N VAL A 166 -11.61 -4.48 3.08
CA VAL A 166 -12.89 -4.82 3.70
C VAL A 166 -12.83 -6.23 4.26
N VAL A 167 -12.65 -6.32 5.58
CA VAL A 167 -12.58 -7.57 6.35
C VAL A 167 -13.86 -7.72 7.16
N PRO A 168 -14.78 -8.64 6.80
CA PRO A 168 -16.05 -8.81 7.50
C PRO A 168 -15.88 -9.06 9.01
N GLY A 169 -16.65 -8.32 9.80
CA GLY A 169 -16.59 -8.35 11.25
C GLY A 169 -15.46 -7.51 11.88
N TYR A 170 -14.64 -6.82 11.05
CA TYR A 170 -13.56 -5.96 11.52
C TYR A 170 -13.64 -4.56 10.93
N THR A 171 -13.66 -4.43 9.59
CA THR A 171 -13.57 -3.13 8.90
C THR A 171 -14.82 -2.81 8.08
N ASP A 172 -15.90 -3.57 8.23
CA ASP A 172 -17.16 -3.41 7.50
C ASP A 172 -18.28 -2.79 8.36
N ASN A 173 -17.96 -2.29 9.55
CA ASN A 173 -18.89 -1.61 10.44
C ASN A 173 -19.16 -0.19 9.93
N ASP A 174 -20.42 0.19 9.78
CA ASP A 174 -20.85 1.50 9.27
C ASP A 174 -20.22 2.67 10.03
N HIS A 175 -20.15 2.59 11.37
CA HIS A 175 -19.54 3.64 12.18
C HIS A 175 -18.08 3.88 11.79
N ASP A 176 -17.30 2.81 11.64
CA ASP A 176 -15.87 2.90 11.34
C ASP A 176 -15.64 3.31 9.88
N VAL A 177 -16.52 2.90 8.94
CA VAL A 177 -16.53 3.39 7.56
C VAL A 177 -16.84 4.89 7.51
N HIS A 178 -17.78 5.38 8.33
CA HIS A 178 -18.03 6.81 8.47
C HIS A 178 -16.84 7.57 9.06
N LEU A 179 -16.09 6.99 10.01
CA LEU A 179 -14.82 7.58 10.49
C LEU A 179 -13.81 7.75 9.34
N LEU A 180 -13.68 6.76 8.45
CA LEU A 180 -12.83 6.87 7.27
C LEU A 180 -13.32 8.01 6.37
N GLY A 181 -14.61 8.05 6.03
CA GLY A 181 -15.19 9.11 5.20
C GLY A 181 -14.93 10.49 5.77
N GLN A 182 -15.23 10.71 7.06
CA GLN A 182 -14.97 11.98 7.77
C GLN A 182 -13.48 12.35 7.78
N PHE A 183 -12.58 11.38 7.94
CA PHE A 183 -11.15 11.65 7.99
C PHE A 183 -10.61 12.15 6.64
N ILE A 184 -11.07 11.56 5.54
CA ILE A 184 -10.61 11.92 4.19
C ILE A 184 -11.41 13.07 3.56
N GLU A 185 -12.54 13.46 4.16
CA GLU A 185 -13.38 14.55 3.67
C GLU A 185 -12.56 15.84 3.46
N GLY A 186 -12.68 16.44 2.29
CA GLY A 186 -11.93 17.65 1.93
C GLY A 186 -10.44 17.45 1.60
N MET A 187 -9.92 16.22 1.60
CA MET A 187 -8.55 15.94 1.16
C MET A 187 -8.48 15.89 -0.38
N THR A 188 -8.18 17.03 -1.00
CA THR A 188 -8.20 17.21 -2.48
C THR A 188 -7.08 16.46 -3.21
N ASN A 189 -6.05 16.00 -2.52
CA ASN A 189 -4.97 15.18 -3.05
C ASN A 189 -5.37 13.70 -3.25
N ILE A 190 -6.52 13.28 -2.71
CA ILE A 190 -7.03 11.92 -2.87
C ILE A 190 -7.83 11.83 -4.18
N GLU A 191 -7.34 11.04 -5.13
CA GLU A 191 -8.00 10.84 -6.42
C GLU A 191 -9.13 9.81 -6.35
N LYS A 192 -9.00 8.80 -5.51
CA LYS A 192 -10.00 7.76 -5.26
C LYS A 192 -9.73 6.96 -3.99
N VAL A 193 -10.75 6.23 -3.58
CA VAL A 193 -10.66 5.15 -2.60
C VAL A 193 -10.83 3.81 -3.31
N GLU A 194 -9.93 2.86 -3.08
CA GLU A 194 -10.03 1.48 -3.55
C GLU A 194 -10.43 0.59 -2.38
N LEU A 195 -11.62 0.01 -2.45
CA LEU A 195 -12.03 -1.05 -1.54
C LEU A 195 -11.43 -2.36 -2.02
N LEU A 196 -10.65 -2.99 -1.18
CA LEU A 196 -10.02 -4.28 -1.47
C LEU A 196 -10.79 -5.38 -0.74
N PRO A 197 -11.55 -6.23 -1.44
CA PRO A 197 -12.23 -7.33 -0.80
C PRO A 197 -11.23 -8.27 -0.10
N TYR A 198 -11.41 -8.52 1.20
CA TYR A 198 -10.64 -9.53 1.89
C TYR A 198 -10.78 -10.90 1.21
N HIS A 199 -9.67 -11.61 1.07
CA HIS A 199 -9.65 -13.01 0.60
C HIS A 199 -8.49 -13.78 1.23
N ARG A 200 -8.57 -15.12 1.21
CA ARG A 200 -7.63 -16.01 1.90
C ARG A 200 -6.48 -16.52 1.03
N LEU A 201 -6.20 -15.89 -0.12
CA LEU A 201 -5.14 -16.36 -1.03
C LEU A 201 -3.75 -16.37 -0.40
N GLY A 202 -3.46 -15.47 0.56
CA GLY A 202 -2.20 -15.45 1.30
C GLY A 202 -2.07 -16.48 2.43
N ALA A 203 -3.16 -17.14 2.85
CA ALA A 203 -3.17 -18.03 4.02
C ALA A 203 -2.18 -19.21 3.91
N HIS A 204 -1.92 -19.68 2.68
CA HIS A 204 -0.94 -20.76 2.46
C HIS A 204 0.48 -20.36 2.90
N LYS A 205 0.89 -19.08 2.74
CA LYS A 205 2.21 -18.61 3.17
C LYS A 205 2.36 -18.68 4.69
N TRP A 206 1.29 -18.36 5.45
CA TRP A 206 1.29 -18.50 6.91
C TRP A 206 1.57 -19.94 7.32
N LYS A 207 0.84 -20.88 6.74
CA LYS A 207 1.02 -22.32 7.00
C LYS A 207 2.43 -22.80 6.63
N THR A 208 2.96 -22.39 5.48
CA THR A 208 4.31 -22.75 5.02
C THR A 208 5.38 -22.25 5.99
N LEU A 209 5.16 -21.07 6.60
CA LEU A 209 6.05 -20.49 7.60
C LEU A 209 5.81 -21.02 9.03
N GLY A 210 4.88 -21.96 9.22
CA GLY A 210 4.59 -22.54 10.53
C GLY A 210 3.71 -21.68 11.44
N PHE A 211 2.99 -20.70 10.89
CA PHE A 211 2.08 -19.84 11.63
C PHE A 211 0.61 -20.18 11.39
N GLU A 212 -0.21 -20.00 12.42
CA GLU A 212 -1.65 -20.07 12.32
C GLU A 212 -2.19 -18.82 11.61
N TYR A 213 -3.17 -19.00 10.71
CA TYR A 213 -3.87 -17.91 10.05
C TYR A 213 -5.15 -17.57 10.83
N GLU A 214 -5.11 -16.51 11.63
CA GLU A 214 -6.17 -16.15 12.58
C GLU A 214 -7.53 -15.87 11.94
N LEU A 215 -7.58 -15.52 10.65
CA LEU A 215 -8.82 -15.21 9.92
C LEU A 215 -9.29 -16.39 9.03
N ALA A 216 -8.95 -17.62 9.39
CA ALA A 216 -9.29 -18.80 8.59
C ALA A 216 -10.80 -18.98 8.37
N ASP A 217 -11.63 -18.58 9.35
CA ASP A 217 -13.08 -18.70 9.33
C ASP A 217 -13.80 -17.45 8.79
N VAL A 218 -13.07 -16.36 8.54
CA VAL A 218 -13.64 -15.13 7.96
C VAL A 218 -13.87 -15.32 6.47
N LEU A 219 -15.12 -15.17 6.03
CA LEU A 219 -15.48 -15.24 4.61
C LEU A 219 -15.18 -13.90 3.91
N PRO A 220 -14.93 -13.91 2.59
CA PRO A 220 -14.86 -12.66 1.82
C PRO A 220 -16.14 -11.82 1.95
N PRO A 221 -16.06 -10.48 1.86
CA PRO A 221 -17.24 -9.64 1.87
C PRO A 221 -18.15 -9.93 0.67
N THR A 222 -19.45 -9.74 0.83
CA THR A 222 -20.40 -9.87 -0.27
C THR A 222 -20.34 -8.63 -1.17
N LYS A 223 -20.87 -8.74 -2.37
CA LYS A 223 -20.99 -7.60 -3.28
C LYS A 223 -21.88 -6.50 -2.70
N GLU A 224 -22.95 -6.90 -2.02
CA GLU A 224 -23.88 -5.99 -1.34
C GLU A 224 -23.19 -5.19 -0.24
N SER A 225 -22.33 -5.85 0.55
CA SER A 225 -21.53 -5.17 1.59
C SER A 225 -20.56 -4.16 0.97
N LEU A 226 -19.88 -4.52 -0.12
CA LEU A 226 -18.98 -3.61 -0.82
C LEU A 226 -19.71 -2.39 -1.41
N GLU A 227 -20.89 -2.60 -2.05
CA GLU A 227 -21.71 -1.50 -2.57
C GLU A 227 -22.23 -0.60 -1.45
N HIS A 228 -22.58 -1.16 -0.31
CA HIS A 228 -23.00 -0.40 0.86
C HIS A 228 -21.87 0.52 1.37
N ILE A 229 -20.68 -0.03 1.60
CA ILE A 229 -19.50 0.73 2.02
C ILE A 229 -19.14 1.81 1.00
N LYS A 230 -19.17 1.46 -0.29
CA LYS A 230 -18.93 2.40 -1.38
C LYS A 230 -19.92 3.58 -1.32
N THR A 231 -21.21 3.30 -1.15
CA THR A 231 -22.26 4.33 -1.04
C THR A 231 -21.99 5.30 0.13
N ILE A 232 -21.60 4.78 1.29
CA ILE A 232 -21.22 5.60 2.44
C ILE A 232 -20.06 6.54 2.08
N LEU A 233 -18.97 6.01 1.53
CA LEU A 233 -17.76 6.79 1.25
C LEU A 233 -17.94 7.78 0.10
N GLU A 234 -18.75 7.45 -0.91
CA GLU A 234 -19.11 8.38 -2.00
C GLU A 234 -19.92 9.58 -1.46
N GLY A 235 -20.67 9.40 -0.37
CA GLY A 235 -21.35 10.48 0.34
C GLY A 235 -20.42 11.57 0.90
N TYR A 236 -19.12 11.27 1.07
CA TYR A 236 -18.07 12.22 1.47
C TYR A 236 -17.33 12.85 0.28
N GLY A 237 -17.82 12.69 -0.95
CA GLY A 237 -17.32 13.35 -2.15
C GLY A 237 -16.13 12.68 -2.83
N HIS A 238 -15.79 11.44 -2.47
CA HIS A 238 -14.70 10.70 -3.10
C HIS A 238 -15.20 9.69 -4.13
N THR A 239 -14.43 9.48 -5.20
CA THR A 239 -14.65 8.36 -6.13
C THR A 239 -14.22 7.06 -5.46
N VAL A 240 -15.11 6.06 -5.42
CA VAL A 240 -14.84 4.76 -4.80
C VAL A 240 -14.91 3.64 -5.85
N LYS A 241 -13.93 2.72 -5.81
CA LYS A 241 -13.85 1.54 -6.71
C LYS A 241 -13.57 0.28 -5.90
N TYR A 242 -13.95 -0.89 -6.41
CA TYR A 242 -13.60 -2.21 -5.91
C TYR A 242 -13.55 -3.22 -7.03
#